data_918c85a25d7d82acdc318834cd5c2e81
#
_entry.id   918c85a25d7d82acdc318834cd5c2e81
#
_cell.length_a   1.000
_cell.length_b   1.000
_cell.length_c   1.000
_cell.angle_alpha   90.00
_cell.angle_beta   90.00
_cell.angle_gamma   90.00
#
_symmetry.space_group_name_H-M   'P 1'
#
loop_
_entity.id
_entity.type
_entity.pdbx_description
1 polymer ?
#
loop_
_entity_poly.entity_id
_entity_poly.type
_entity_poly.pdbx_seq_one_letter_code
_entity_poly.pdbx_strand_id
1 'polypeptide(L)'
;KVTAAKMKRLGLESCEDLRLLGEEELSKYFGSFGNRLYNLSQGIDSRPVQTDRIRKSVSVENTFAKDLPSLESCLNALPDLEKQLLKRIQSLKDNYQIQKQFVKIKFHDFVSTTVEMVSSSTDAGNYRTLCEQGFARGNKPVRLLGMGVKLIPLIENSNTQSSKIENNKDQLSLSLDS
;
A
#
# COMPACT_ATOMS: atom_id res chain seq x y z
N LYS A 1 7.11 5.06 11.15
CA LYS A 1 7.49 5.01 12.60
C LYS A 1 8.93 4.53 12.78
N VAL A 2 9.37 3.40 12.19
CA VAL A 2 10.72 2.84 12.37
C VAL A 2 11.81 3.80 11.88
N THR A 3 11.67 4.34 10.68
CA THR A 3 12.63 5.29 10.09
C THR A 3 12.76 6.56 10.94
N ALA A 4 11.64 7.13 11.39
CA ALA A 4 11.64 8.32 12.23
C ALA A 4 12.33 8.05 13.58
N ALA A 5 12.10 6.89 14.20
CA ALA A 5 12.79 6.50 15.43
C ALA A 5 14.30 6.33 15.21
N LYS A 6 14.73 5.82 14.04
CA LYS A 6 16.13 5.73 13.69
C LYS A 6 16.75 7.11 13.47
N MET A 7 16.04 8.01 12.76
CA MET A 7 16.47 9.40 12.58
C MET A 7 16.66 10.10 13.93
N LYS A 8 15.67 10.01 14.82
CA LYS A 8 15.74 10.62 16.15
C LYS A 8 16.95 10.11 16.97
N ARG A 9 17.27 8.81 16.90
CA ARG A 9 18.47 8.27 17.58
C ARG A 9 19.78 8.81 17.02
N LEU A 10 19.79 9.28 15.79
CA LEU A 10 20.92 9.90 15.11
C LEU A 10 20.92 11.43 15.27
N GLY A 11 19.98 12.01 16.03
CA GLY A 11 19.84 13.46 16.20
C GLY A 11 19.30 14.17 14.95
N LEU A 12 18.66 13.44 14.02
CA LEU A 12 18.13 13.99 12.78
C LEU A 12 16.65 14.31 12.96
N GLU A 13 16.31 15.54 13.26
CA GLU A 13 14.93 16.00 13.52
C GLU A 13 14.39 16.91 12.42
N SER A 14 15.26 17.52 11.62
CA SER A 14 14.92 18.46 10.54
C SER A 14 15.53 18.08 9.20
N CYS A 15 15.07 18.72 8.12
CA CYS A 15 15.73 18.60 6.81
C CYS A 15 17.12 19.23 6.81
N GLU A 16 17.38 20.21 7.67
CA GLU A 16 18.70 20.81 7.81
C GLU A 16 19.70 19.82 8.37
N ASP A 17 19.33 19.04 9.39
CA ASP A 17 20.20 17.99 9.96
C ASP A 17 20.56 16.95 8.91
N LEU A 18 19.60 16.59 8.03
CA LEU A 18 19.87 15.67 6.91
C LEU A 18 20.90 16.25 5.92
N ARG A 19 20.80 17.56 5.61
CA ARG A 19 21.77 18.23 4.74
C ARG A 19 23.16 18.32 5.36
N LEU A 20 23.22 18.64 6.65
CA LEU A 20 24.49 18.75 7.39
C LEU A 20 25.21 17.42 7.51
N LEU A 21 24.48 16.32 7.72
CA LEU A 21 25.06 14.98 7.78
C LEU A 21 25.65 14.55 6.43
N GLY A 22 25.05 14.99 5.32
CA GLY A 22 25.51 14.72 3.97
C GLY A 22 25.06 13.38 3.40
N GLU A 23 25.18 13.25 2.07
CA GLU A 23 24.69 12.11 1.31
C GLU A 23 25.37 10.79 1.69
N GLU A 24 26.71 10.83 1.84
CA GLU A 24 27.51 9.63 2.13
C GLU A 24 27.14 9.00 3.48
N GLU A 25 27.07 9.81 4.53
CA GLU A 25 26.70 9.32 5.85
C GLU A 25 25.24 8.86 5.90
N LEU A 26 24.33 9.57 5.25
CA LEU A 26 22.94 9.13 5.13
C LEU A 26 22.84 7.79 4.40
N SER A 27 23.68 7.54 3.40
CA SER A 27 23.69 6.28 2.66
C SER A 27 24.26 5.13 3.52
N LYS A 28 25.23 5.39 4.37
CA LYS A 28 25.73 4.41 5.36
C LYS A 28 24.62 3.98 6.34
N TYR A 29 23.85 4.95 6.84
CA TYR A 29 22.79 4.65 7.82
C TYR A 29 21.50 4.10 7.20
N PHE A 30 21.11 4.54 6.00
CA PHE A 30 19.80 4.26 5.41
C PHE A 30 19.86 3.49 4.08
N GLY A 31 21.06 3.09 3.62
CA GLY A 31 21.26 2.40 2.34
C GLY A 31 20.82 3.29 1.17
N SER A 32 20.26 2.71 0.14
CA SER A 32 19.73 3.44 -1.04
C SER A 32 18.69 4.51 -0.72
N PHE A 33 18.05 4.41 0.45
CA PHE A 33 17.13 5.45 0.92
C PHE A 33 17.86 6.71 1.41
N GLY A 34 19.14 6.62 1.82
CA GLY A 34 19.95 7.75 2.28
C GLY A 34 20.18 8.80 1.19
N ASN A 35 20.56 8.36 0.00
CA ASN A 35 20.69 9.23 -1.17
C ASN A 35 19.38 9.99 -1.46
N ARG A 36 18.26 9.26 -1.44
CA ARG A 36 16.95 9.88 -1.60
C ARG A 36 16.60 10.87 -0.50
N LEU A 37 16.94 10.56 0.76
CA LEU A 37 16.71 11.49 1.89
C LEU A 37 17.49 12.79 1.70
N TYR A 38 18.74 12.71 1.25
CA TYR A 38 19.57 13.88 0.99
C TYR A 38 18.95 14.76 -0.09
N ASN A 39 18.57 14.19 -1.25
CA ASN A 39 17.93 14.95 -2.31
C ASN A 39 16.61 15.59 -1.86
N LEU A 40 15.75 14.82 -1.19
CA LEU A 40 14.47 15.34 -0.67
C LEU A 40 14.67 16.44 0.37
N SER A 41 15.74 16.39 1.17
CA SER A 41 16.06 17.46 2.15
C SER A 41 16.40 18.78 1.47
N GLN A 42 16.87 18.72 0.23
CA GLN A 42 17.15 19.89 -0.61
C GLN A 42 15.95 20.33 -1.47
N GLY A 43 14.79 19.66 -1.33
CA GLY A 43 13.61 19.91 -2.16
C GLY A 43 13.71 19.31 -3.57
N ILE A 44 14.68 18.43 -3.81
CA ILE A 44 14.89 17.79 -5.11
C ILE A 44 14.16 16.44 -5.15
N ASP A 45 13.19 16.29 -6.04
CA ASP A 45 12.55 15.03 -6.36
C ASP A 45 12.50 14.83 -7.88
N SER A 46 13.46 14.09 -8.40
CA SER A 46 13.59 13.82 -9.83
C SER A 46 12.70 12.69 -10.36
N ARG A 47 11.85 12.09 -9.50
CA ARG A 47 11.00 10.99 -9.92
C ARG A 47 9.92 11.48 -10.87
N PRO A 48 9.74 10.82 -12.01
CA PRO A 48 8.63 11.14 -12.89
C PRO A 48 7.29 10.79 -12.24
N VAL A 49 6.25 11.55 -12.57
CA VAL A 49 4.87 11.18 -12.24
C VAL A 49 4.49 9.96 -13.07
N GLN A 50 4.24 8.84 -12.41
CA GLN A 50 3.81 7.60 -13.07
C GLN A 50 2.29 7.54 -13.07
N THR A 51 1.69 7.62 -14.25
CA THR A 51 0.24 7.50 -14.47
C THR A 51 -0.20 6.05 -14.67
N ASP A 52 0.67 5.22 -15.26
CA ASP A 52 0.36 3.84 -15.67
C ASP A 52 0.82 2.83 -14.62
N ARG A 53 0.19 2.88 -13.45
CA ARG A 53 0.46 1.91 -12.40
C ARG A 53 -0.52 0.74 -12.46
N ILE A 54 0.02 -0.48 -12.41
CA ILE A 54 -0.79 -1.68 -12.18
C ILE A 54 -1.54 -1.50 -10.86
N ARG A 55 -2.87 -1.56 -10.93
CA ARG A 55 -3.74 -1.41 -9.76
C ARG A 55 -3.66 -2.66 -8.88
N LYS A 56 -3.29 -2.48 -7.62
CA LYS A 56 -3.14 -3.58 -6.65
C LYS A 56 -4.37 -3.79 -5.77
N SER A 57 -5.26 -2.81 -5.69
CA SER A 57 -6.48 -2.88 -4.88
C SER A 57 -7.52 -1.87 -5.33
N VAL A 58 -8.76 -2.16 -4.99
CA VAL A 58 -9.91 -1.23 -5.08
C VAL A 58 -10.63 -1.26 -3.75
N SER A 59 -10.98 -0.09 -3.23
CA SER A 59 -11.69 0.04 -1.97
C SER A 59 -12.61 1.24 -1.96
N VAL A 60 -13.55 1.19 -1.05
CA VAL A 60 -14.41 2.30 -0.66
C VAL A 60 -14.30 2.46 0.85
N GLU A 61 -14.41 3.69 1.34
CA GLU A 61 -14.41 3.96 2.78
C GLU A 61 -15.27 5.18 3.08
N ASN A 62 -16.00 5.12 4.19
CA ASN A 62 -16.78 6.24 4.73
C ASN A 62 -16.25 6.65 6.09
N THR A 63 -16.05 7.96 6.26
CA THR A 63 -15.86 8.58 7.58
C THR A 63 -17.20 9.08 8.06
N PHE A 64 -17.62 8.64 9.23
CA PHE A 64 -18.93 8.98 9.78
C PHE A 64 -18.86 10.29 10.56
N ALA A 65 -19.90 11.13 10.43
CA ALA A 65 -20.00 12.40 11.17
C ALA A 65 -20.14 12.15 12.67
N LYS A 66 -20.84 11.07 13.06
CA LYS A 66 -20.89 10.51 14.41
C LYS A 66 -20.31 9.12 14.36
N ASP A 67 -19.41 8.80 15.28
CA ASP A 67 -18.79 7.48 15.32
C ASP A 67 -19.84 6.38 15.51
N LEU A 68 -19.69 5.27 14.81
CA LEU A 68 -20.56 4.10 14.94
C LEU A 68 -20.31 3.45 16.31
N PRO A 69 -21.32 3.37 17.20
CA PRO A 69 -21.08 3.02 18.59
C PRO A 69 -20.85 1.53 18.83
N SER A 70 -21.29 0.65 17.91
CA SER A 70 -21.33 -0.80 18.11
C SER A 70 -20.99 -1.56 16.83
N LEU A 71 -20.70 -2.86 16.99
CA LEU A 71 -20.54 -3.78 15.85
C LEU A 71 -21.80 -3.80 14.97
N GLU A 72 -22.98 -3.83 15.57
CA GLU A 72 -24.24 -3.83 14.82
C GLU A 72 -24.35 -2.62 13.89
N SER A 73 -24.00 -1.43 14.39
CA SER A 73 -23.97 -0.21 13.57
C SER A 73 -22.97 -0.33 12.40
N CYS A 74 -21.83 -0.97 12.62
CA CYS A 74 -20.85 -1.23 11.54
C CYS A 74 -21.41 -2.22 10.51
N LEU A 75 -22.05 -3.29 10.94
CA LEU A 75 -22.64 -4.29 10.06
C LEU A 75 -23.77 -3.69 9.20
N ASN A 76 -24.56 -2.80 9.78
CA ASN A 76 -25.65 -2.11 9.07
C ASN A 76 -25.13 -1.12 8.01
N ALA A 77 -23.87 -0.67 8.11
CA ALA A 77 -23.25 0.21 7.12
C ALA A 77 -22.59 -0.55 5.95
N LEU A 78 -22.38 -1.87 6.05
CA LEU A 78 -21.69 -2.66 5.02
C LEU A 78 -22.43 -2.69 3.67
N PRO A 79 -23.77 -2.85 3.60
CA PRO A 79 -24.47 -2.96 2.31
C PRO A 79 -24.27 -1.74 1.42
N ASP A 80 -24.24 -0.53 1.96
CA ASP A 80 -24.03 0.68 1.19
C ASP A 80 -22.58 0.78 0.67
N LEU A 81 -21.61 0.36 1.47
CA LEU A 81 -20.21 0.29 1.04
C LEU A 81 -20.02 -0.78 -0.04
N GLU A 82 -20.66 -1.94 0.12
CA GLU A 82 -20.60 -3.02 -0.88
C GLU A 82 -21.15 -2.57 -2.22
N LYS A 83 -22.31 -1.93 -2.25
CA LYS A 83 -22.90 -1.37 -3.46
C LYS A 83 -21.95 -0.40 -4.19
N GLN A 84 -21.26 0.45 -3.44
CA GLN A 84 -20.27 1.38 -4.00
C GLN A 84 -19.03 0.64 -4.51
N LEU A 85 -18.56 -0.39 -3.77
CA LEU A 85 -17.41 -1.19 -4.15
C LEU A 85 -17.67 -1.97 -5.45
N LEU A 86 -18.82 -2.61 -5.57
CA LEU A 86 -19.23 -3.37 -6.75
C LEU A 86 -19.24 -2.49 -8.01
N LYS A 87 -19.74 -1.26 -7.93
CA LYS A 87 -19.68 -0.30 -9.04
C LYS A 87 -18.23 -0.01 -9.47
N ARG A 88 -17.29 0.13 -8.52
CA ARG A 88 -15.88 0.38 -8.84
C ARG A 88 -15.20 -0.85 -9.45
N ILE A 89 -15.54 -2.04 -9.00
CA ILE A 89 -14.96 -3.30 -9.51
C ILE A 89 -15.46 -3.59 -10.91
N GLN A 90 -16.71 -3.27 -11.23
CA GLN A 90 -17.33 -3.57 -12.54
C GLN A 90 -16.51 -3.03 -13.71
N SER A 91 -15.89 -1.85 -13.56
CA SER A 91 -15.04 -1.25 -14.60
C SER A 91 -13.66 -1.91 -14.75
N LEU A 92 -13.33 -2.89 -13.91
CA LEU A 92 -12.00 -3.51 -13.85
C LEU A 92 -12.01 -5.01 -14.16
N LYS A 93 -13.17 -5.63 -14.33
CA LYS A 93 -13.33 -7.08 -14.47
C LYS A 93 -12.52 -7.70 -15.61
N ASP A 94 -12.35 -6.96 -16.70
CA ASP A 94 -11.68 -7.47 -17.90
C ASP A 94 -10.15 -7.48 -17.77
N ASN A 95 -9.60 -6.78 -16.78
CA ASN A 95 -8.16 -6.60 -16.63
C ASN A 95 -7.58 -7.21 -15.34
N TYR A 96 -8.44 -7.55 -14.36
CA TYR A 96 -8.00 -7.94 -13.03
C TYR A 96 -8.83 -9.07 -12.45
N GLN A 97 -8.15 -9.94 -11.70
CA GLN A 97 -8.77 -10.96 -10.86
C GLN A 97 -8.67 -10.55 -9.37
N ILE A 98 -9.72 -10.85 -8.62
CA ILE A 98 -9.73 -10.66 -7.16
C ILE A 98 -8.87 -11.76 -6.52
N GLN A 99 -8.00 -11.35 -5.59
CA GLN A 99 -7.16 -12.24 -4.81
C GLN A 99 -7.57 -12.32 -3.35
N LYS A 100 -7.99 -11.19 -2.78
CA LYS A 100 -8.40 -11.08 -1.38
C LYS A 100 -9.51 -10.07 -1.21
N GLN A 101 -10.33 -10.27 -0.19
CA GLN A 101 -11.23 -9.28 0.38
C GLN A 101 -10.61 -8.71 1.65
N PHE A 102 -10.91 -7.44 1.98
CA PHE A 102 -10.48 -6.84 3.23
C PHE A 102 -11.48 -5.82 3.76
N VAL A 103 -11.47 -5.66 5.10
CA VAL A 103 -12.17 -4.59 5.82
C VAL A 103 -11.13 -3.77 6.58
N LYS A 104 -11.24 -2.45 6.50
CA LYS A 104 -10.45 -1.48 7.23
C LYS A 104 -11.34 -0.76 8.24
N ILE A 105 -10.91 -0.73 9.47
CA ILE A 105 -11.58 0.00 10.55
C ILE A 105 -10.61 1.04 11.11
N LYS A 106 -11.10 2.26 11.29
CA LYS A 106 -10.43 3.28 12.07
C LYS A 106 -11.33 3.65 13.22
N PHE A 107 -10.85 3.43 14.43
CA PHE A 107 -11.57 3.72 15.65
C PHE A 107 -11.58 5.23 15.97
N HIS A 108 -12.39 5.63 16.93
CA HIS A 108 -12.52 7.05 17.37
C HIS A 108 -11.19 7.64 17.86
N ASP A 109 -10.31 6.83 18.42
CA ASP A 109 -8.97 7.21 18.88
C ASP A 109 -7.91 7.22 17.75
N PHE A 110 -8.34 7.16 16.49
CA PHE A 110 -7.52 7.15 15.27
C PHE A 110 -6.64 5.90 15.08
N VAL A 111 -6.70 4.92 15.98
CA VAL A 111 -6.07 3.62 15.74
C VAL A 111 -6.78 2.92 14.59
N SER A 112 -6.00 2.34 13.67
CA SER A 112 -6.54 1.65 12.49
C SER A 112 -6.16 0.19 12.50
N THR A 113 -7.07 -0.65 12.04
CA THR A 113 -6.83 -2.07 11.77
C THR A 113 -7.35 -2.44 10.38
N THR A 114 -6.72 -3.43 9.77
CA THR A 114 -7.19 -4.03 8.51
C THR A 114 -7.16 -5.54 8.67
N VAL A 115 -8.25 -6.18 8.30
CA VAL A 115 -8.39 -7.64 8.28
C VAL A 115 -8.66 -8.06 6.86
N GLU A 116 -7.99 -9.13 6.41
CA GLU A 116 -8.11 -9.62 5.04
C GLU A 116 -8.22 -11.14 5.01
N MET A 117 -8.90 -11.66 3.97
CA MET A 117 -8.95 -13.10 3.69
C MET A 117 -8.80 -13.34 2.19
N VAL A 118 -8.32 -14.52 1.83
CA VAL A 118 -8.23 -14.96 0.44
C VAL A 118 -9.64 -15.21 -0.09
N SER A 119 -9.93 -14.63 -1.25
CA SER A 119 -11.21 -14.81 -1.95
C SER A 119 -11.04 -14.44 -3.41
N SER A 120 -11.61 -15.20 -4.32
CA SER A 120 -11.61 -14.94 -5.77
C SER A 120 -12.80 -14.11 -6.24
N SER A 121 -13.71 -13.76 -5.35
CA SER A 121 -14.90 -12.97 -5.64
C SER A 121 -15.21 -12.01 -4.49
N THR A 122 -16.18 -11.12 -4.70
CA THR A 122 -16.81 -10.37 -3.61
C THR A 122 -17.90 -11.20 -2.97
N ASP A 123 -17.89 -11.30 -1.65
CA ASP A 123 -18.88 -12.04 -0.86
C ASP A 123 -19.25 -11.24 0.38
N ALA A 124 -20.56 -11.00 0.57
CA ALA A 124 -21.10 -10.21 1.68
C ALA A 124 -20.86 -10.88 3.04
N GLY A 125 -20.92 -12.21 3.11
CA GLY A 125 -20.67 -12.99 4.33
C GLY A 125 -19.22 -12.83 4.78
N ASN A 126 -18.28 -12.84 3.84
CA ASN A 126 -16.88 -12.61 4.13
C ASN A 126 -16.64 -11.20 4.70
N TYR A 127 -17.26 -10.16 4.13
CA TYR A 127 -17.14 -8.79 4.65
C TYR A 127 -17.74 -8.66 6.05
N ARG A 128 -18.84 -9.34 6.33
CA ARG A 128 -19.41 -9.42 7.68
C ARG A 128 -18.42 -10.02 8.67
N THR A 129 -17.87 -11.19 8.36
CA THR A 129 -16.87 -11.87 9.19
C THR A 129 -15.62 -11.01 9.41
N LEU A 130 -15.11 -10.36 8.35
CA LEU A 130 -13.96 -9.48 8.44
C LEU A 130 -14.24 -8.23 9.30
N CYS A 131 -15.47 -7.70 9.25
CA CYS A 131 -15.89 -6.58 10.07
C CYS A 131 -15.93 -6.98 11.55
N GLU A 132 -16.51 -8.14 11.87
CA GLU A 132 -16.57 -8.71 13.22
C GLU A 132 -15.16 -8.89 13.81
N GLN A 133 -14.26 -9.53 13.05
CA GLN A 133 -12.86 -9.72 13.45
C GLN A 133 -12.12 -8.39 13.63
N GLY A 134 -12.33 -7.43 12.71
CA GLY A 134 -11.71 -6.11 12.79
C GLY A 134 -12.20 -5.31 13.99
N PHE A 135 -13.50 -5.33 14.25
CA PHE A 135 -14.11 -4.66 15.40
C PHE A 135 -13.59 -5.22 16.73
N ALA A 136 -13.50 -6.56 16.85
CA ALA A 136 -13.02 -7.24 18.05
C ALA A 136 -11.59 -6.83 18.45
N ARG A 137 -10.75 -6.39 17.51
CA ARG A 137 -9.38 -5.95 17.80
C ARG A 137 -9.30 -4.67 18.63
N GLY A 138 -10.31 -3.82 18.57
CA GLY A 138 -10.34 -2.56 19.33
C GLY A 138 -11.52 -2.48 20.27
N ASN A 139 -12.65 -3.05 19.89
CA ASN A 139 -13.93 -3.02 20.63
C ASN A 139 -14.31 -1.59 21.08
N LYS A 140 -14.23 -0.65 20.15
CA LYS A 140 -14.41 0.80 20.39
C LYS A 140 -15.31 1.39 19.29
N PRO A 141 -15.92 2.56 19.51
CA PRO A 141 -16.64 3.27 18.46
C PRO A 141 -15.78 3.47 17.21
N VAL A 142 -16.40 3.34 16.03
CA VAL A 142 -15.73 3.34 14.72
C VAL A 142 -15.98 4.65 13.99
N ARG A 143 -14.90 5.41 13.73
CA ARG A 143 -14.92 6.66 13.00
C ARG A 143 -14.96 6.46 11.49
N LEU A 144 -14.26 5.44 10.97
CA LEU A 144 -14.19 5.14 9.55
C LEU A 144 -14.29 3.63 9.35
N LEU A 145 -15.16 3.25 8.42
CA LEU A 145 -15.30 1.88 7.94
C LEU A 145 -15.03 1.84 6.44
N GLY A 146 -14.20 0.92 6.01
CA GLY A 146 -13.89 0.69 4.60
C GLY A 146 -13.85 -0.78 4.26
N MET A 147 -14.14 -1.09 3.00
CA MET A 147 -14.01 -2.43 2.45
C MET A 147 -13.38 -2.40 1.07
N GLY A 148 -12.78 -3.48 0.65
CA GLY A 148 -12.14 -3.55 -0.64
C GLY A 148 -11.67 -4.93 -1.02
N VAL A 149 -11.02 -4.98 -2.19
CA VAL A 149 -10.40 -6.17 -2.76
C VAL A 149 -8.95 -5.89 -3.14
N LYS A 150 -8.07 -6.87 -2.97
CA LYS A 150 -6.76 -6.91 -3.61
C LYS A 150 -6.89 -7.58 -4.96
N LEU A 151 -6.15 -7.06 -5.94
CA LEU A 151 -6.25 -7.43 -7.35
C LEU A 151 -4.93 -7.99 -7.85
N ILE A 152 -5.04 -8.92 -8.79
CA ILE A 152 -3.95 -9.42 -9.64
C ILE A 152 -4.33 -9.09 -11.08
N PRO A 153 -3.41 -8.56 -11.92
CA PRO A 153 -3.67 -8.37 -13.34
C PRO A 153 -3.88 -9.71 -14.05
N LEU A 154 -4.84 -9.77 -14.97
CA LEU A 154 -5.11 -10.93 -15.82
C LEU A 154 -4.11 -11.06 -16.98
N ILE A 155 -3.29 -10.02 -17.24
CA ILE A 155 -2.32 -10.04 -18.33
C ILE A 155 -1.19 -10.99 -17.93
N GLU A 156 -1.08 -12.09 -18.67
CA GLU A 156 0.02 -13.02 -18.57
C GLU A 156 1.36 -12.31 -18.77
N ASN A 157 2.35 -12.67 -17.96
CA ASN A 157 3.73 -12.23 -18.05
C ASN A 157 4.38 -12.76 -19.33
N SER A 158 4.05 -12.23 -20.51
CA SER A 158 4.75 -12.56 -21.75
C SER A 158 5.95 -11.65 -22.04
N ASN A 159 6.24 -10.64 -21.21
CA ASN A 159 7.29 -9.64 -21.50
C ASN A 159 8.39 -9.49 -20.43
N THR A 160 8.55 -10.40 -19.47
CA THR A 160 9.62 -10.26 -18.45
C THR A 160 10.84 -11.16 -18.71
N GLN A 161 10.85 -11.96 -19.79
CA GLN A 161 12.00 -12.81 -20.11
C GLN A 161 12.89 -12.31 -21.24
N SER A 162 12.49 -11.32 -22.02
CA SER A 162 13.30 -10.83 -23.15
C SER A 162 14.37 -9.77 -22.79
N SER A 163 14.28 -9.10 -21.63
CA SER A 163 15.23 -8.07 -21.26
C SER A 163 16.39 -8.51 -20.37
N LYS A 164 16.45 -9.81 -19.99
CA LYS A 164 17.57 -10.35 -19.19
C LYS A 164 18.58 -11.15 -20.00
N ILE A 165 18.33 -11.41 -21.28
CA ILE A 165 19.22 -12.26 -22.11
C ILE A 165 20.15 -11.40 -22.98
N GLU A 166 19.86 -10.14 -23.25
CA GLU A 166 20.72 -9.28 -24.08
C GLU A 166 21.92 -8.65 -23.35
N ASN A 167 21.89 -8.54 -22.01
CA ASN A 167 23.00 -7.94 -21.26
C ASN A 167 24.12 -8.92 -20.88
N ASN A 168 24.08 -10.18 -21.34
CA ASN A 168 25.11 -11.16 -21.00
C ASN A 168 25.94 -11.65 -22.21
N LYS A 169 25.74 -11.04 -23.40
CA LYS A 169 26.56 -11.37 -24.60
C LYS A 169 27.71 -10.40 -24.87
N ASP A 170 27.70 -9.20 -24.28
CA ASP A 170 28.75 -8.22 -24.52
C ASP A 170 29.94 -8.24 -23.53
N GLN A 171 29.95 -9.19 -22.57
CA GLN A 171 31.03 -9.34 -21.60
C GLN A 171 31.98 -10.51 -21.87
N LEU A 172 31.82 -11.22 -22.98
CA LEU A 172 32.64 -12.42 -23.28
C LEU A 172 33.52 -12.30 -24.55
N SER A 173 33.71 -11.08 -25.08
CA SER A 173 34.52 -10.87 -26.29
C SER A 173 35.80 -10.03 -26.11
N LEU A 174 36.31 -9.84 -24.88
CA LEU A 174 37.52 -9.07 -24.62
C LEU A 174 38.54 -9.81 -23.74
N SER A 175 38.85 -11.03 -24.10
CA SER A 175 40.07 -11.70 -23.54
C SER A 175 40.49 -12.89 -24.40
N LEU A 176 40.97 -12.62 -25.61
CA LEU A 176 41.85 -13.49 -26.39
C LEU A 176 42.47 -12.60 -27.49
N ASP A 177 43.58 -11.95 -27.15
CA ASP A 177 44.69 -11.66 -28.02
C ASP A 177 45.75 -10.85 -27.24
N SER A 178 46.75 -11.54 -26.78
CA SER A 178 48.18 -11.19 -26.65
C SER A 178 48.83 -12.02 -25.58
#